data_6003e10fe6d3034f500b6bf4301bee06
#
_entry.id   6003e10fe6d3034f500b6bf4301bee06
#
_cell.length_a   1.000
_cell.length_b   1.000
_cell.length_c   1.000
_cell.angle_alpha   90.00
_cell.angle_beta   90.00
_cell.angle_gamma   90.00
#
_symmetry.space_group_name_H-M   'P 1'
#
loop_
_entity.id
_entity.type
_entity.pdbx_description
1 polymer ?
#
loop_
_entity_poly.entity_id
_entity_poly.type
_entity_poly.pdbx_seq_one_letter_code
_entity_poly.pdbx_strand_id
1 'polypeptide(L)'
;MAAPADATELIRVLVVQQSPRVTVTSPHGMIVRLSRAHERAITGPLRVVAGPSGLLLNGARARSDMVRVRGRRGDLTINAVALSPARQGRILSTAPSSRKGEAAVMILAGPEALPTGGTLSSLVVGGAVDLVYRNGTLSVINELDMEEYIKGVVPSEMSAGWHPEALKVQAVAARTYALYQRMLNDGRDYDVVSGTQDQVYRGRHGLDQRVREAVEATRGLVVTYQNAPILAAFSSTAAGPTEDAMNVWAKDLPYLKGVECPFDENSPYYQWRARFTVSDLEQTLRRQGFSVGTIATFTPYSYSRAGRVDRVRILHSGGELILRGQDLRKAVGYSVIPSTQFEVEALGREVVLSGRGSGHAVGLCQWGAKEMAEQGHSYASILRYYFPGTGLQPMRGLLRPPTP
;
A
#
# COMPACT_ATOMS: atom_id res chain seq x y z
N MET A 1 40.61 -9.40 -2.17
CA MET A 1 39.62 -10.38 -2.65
C MET A 1 38.37 -9.58 -3.09
N ALA A 2 38.06 -9.60 -4.37
CA ALA A 2 36.85 -8.96 -4.88
C ALA A 2 35.64 -9.70 -4.29
N ALA A 3 34.68 -8.95 -3.71
CA ALA A 3 33.43 -9.51 -3.27
C ALA A 3 32.74 -10.19 -4.47
N PRO A 4 32.11 -11.36 -4.30
CA PRO A 4 31.43 -12.02 -5.38
C PRO A 4 30.32 -11.07 -5.94
N ALA A 5 30.21 -11.06 -7.27
CA ALA A 5 29.21 -10.27 -7.99
C ALA A 5 27.85 -10.39 -7.31
N ASP A 6 27.23 -9.24 -7.02
CA ASP A 6 26.00 -9.12 -6.27
C ASP A 6 24.89 -10.01 -6.83
N ALA A 7 24.59 -11.11 -6.13
CA ALA A 7 23.39 -11.89 -6.45
C ALA A 7 22.18 -10.96 -6.32
N THR A 8 21.47 -10.76 -7.40
CA THR A 8 20.28 -9.90 -7.49
C THR A 8 19.20 -10.43 -6.56
N GLU A 9 18.78 -9.61 -5.60
CA GLU A 9 17.65 -9.94 -4.72
C GLU A 9 16.33 -9.63 -5.44
N LEU A 10 15.58 -10.67 -5.79
CA LEU A 10 14.31 -10.52 -6.51
C LEU A 10 13.14 -10.38 -5.55
N ILE A 11 12.11 -9.67 -6.02
CA ILE A 11 10.81 -9.55 -5.37
C ILE A 11 9.69 -9.81 -6.38
N ARG A 12 8.61 -10.45 -5.93
CA ARG A 12 7.42 -10.78 -6.72
C ARG A 12 6.25 -9.92 -6.27
N VAL A 13 5.78 -9.06 -7.15
CA VAL A 13 4.75 -8.05 -6.88
C VAL A 13 3.47 -8.41 -7.60
N LEU A 14 2.38 -8.66 -6.89
CA LEU A 14 1.05 -8.82 -7.49
C LEU A 14 0.55 -7.45 -7.95
N VAL A 15 0.56 -7.20 -9.26
CA VAL A 15 0.19 -5.90 -9.85
C VAL A 15 -1.22 -5.87 -10.44
N VAL A 16 -1.78 -7.03 -10.76
CA VAL A 16 -3.18 -7.16 -11.22
C VAL A 16 -3.80 -8.40 -10.59
N GLN A 17 -4.98 -8.24 -10.02
CA GLN A 17 -5.74 -9.31 -9.42
C GLN A 17 -7.08 -9.49 -10.16
N GLN A 18 -7.46 -10.75 -10.42
CA GLN A 18 -8.76 -11.13 -10.98
C GLN A 18 -9.13 -10.44 -12.30
N SER A 19 -8.21 -10.36 -13.25
CA SER A 19 -8.52 -9.84 -14.60
C SER A 19 -9.05 -10.94 -15.51
N PRO A 20 -10.07 -10.67 -16.35
CA PRO A 20 -10.51 -11.63 -17.36
C PRO A 20 -9.56 -11.68 -18.55
N ARG A 21 -8.81 -10.60 -18.80
CA ARG A 21 -7.87 -10.49 -19.93
C ARG A 21 -6.74 -9.53 -19.63
N VAL A 22 -5.57 -9.83 -20.16
CA VAL A 22 -4.36 -9.02 -20.06
C VAL A 22 -3.70 -8.98 -21.45
N THR A 23 -3.17 -7.81 -21.81
CA THR A 23 -2.31 -7.66 -22.99
C THR A 23 -0.94 -7.20 -22.54
N VAL A 24 0.10 -7.91 -22.94
CA VAL A 24 1.50 -7.56 -22.69
C VAL A 24 2.16 -7.17 -24.01
N THR A 25 2.88 -6.05 -24.01
CA THR A 25 3.64 -5.54 -25.15
C THR A 25 5.06 -5.16 -24.74
N SER A 26 5.97 -5.16 -25.71
CA SER A 26 7.32 -4.62 -25.54
C SER A 26 7.80 -4.04 -26.87
N PRO A 27 8.47 -2.86 -26.86
CA PRO A 27 8.99 -2.22 -28.08
C PRO A 27 10.00 -3.10 -28.84
N HIS A 28 10.75 -3.92 -28.12
CA HIS A 28 11.81 -4.76 -28.69
C HIS A 28 11.43 -6.25 -28.77
N GLY A 29 10.14 -6.56 -28.66
CA GLY A 29 9.63 -7.92 -28.58
C GLY A 29 9.86 -8.55 -27.20
N MET A 30 9.32 -9.75 -27.04
CA MET A 30 9.33 -10.46 -25.77
C MET A 30 9.63 -11.94 -25.95
N ILE A 31 10.09 -12.57 -24.88
CA ILE A 31 10.25 -14.03 -24.78
C ILE A 31 9.15 -14.54 -23.87
N VAL A 32 8.38 -15.48 -24.36
CA VAL A 32 7.28 -16.13 -23.65
C VAL A 32 7.69 -17.54 -23.31
N ARG A 33 7.72 -17.87 -22.02
CA ARG A 33 8.02 -19.21 -21.51
C ARG A 33 6.73 -19.88 -21.06
N LEU A 34 6.40 -21.00 -21.67
CA LEU A 34 5.21 -21.82 -21.38
C LEU A 34 5.52 -23.02 -20.48
N SER A 35 6.79 -23.46 -20.46
CA SER A 35 7.31 -24.54 -19.61
C SER A 35 8.83 -24.38 -19.50
N ARG A 36 9.48 -25.21 -18.66
CA ARG A 36 10.95 -25.18 -18.53
C ARG A 36 11.69 -25.39 -19.87
N ALA A 37 11.05 -26.10 -20.84
CA ALA A 37 11.67 -26.48 -22.10
C ALA A 37 11.13 -25.68 -23.31
N HIS A 38 10.10 -24.84 -23.17
CA HIS A 38 9.45 -24.16 -24.29
C HIS A 38 9.45 -22.65 -24.09
N GLU A 39 10.37 -21.97 -24.76
CA GLU A 39 10.41 -20.52 -24.92
C GLU A 39 10.12 -20.14 -26.37
N ARG A 40 9.37 -19.07 -26.57
CA ARG A 40 9.05 -18.52 -27.89
C ARG A 40 9.26 -17.02 -27.90
N ALA A 41 9.96 -16.51 -28.92
CA ALA A 41 10.05 -15.09 -29.18
C ALA A 41 8.79 -14.57 -29.87
N ILE A 42 8.27 -13.44 -29.42
CA ILE A 42 7.10 -12.75 -29.98
C ILE A 42 7.47 -11.29 -30.20
N THR A 43 7.17 -10.75 -31.37
CA THR A 43 7.42 -9.35 -31.73
C THR A 43 6.19 -8.45 -31.60
N GLY A 44 4.99 -9.03 -31.56
CA GLY A 44 3.72 -8.32 -31.41
C GLY A 44 3.11 -8.44 -30.02
N PRO A 45 1.90 -7.91 -29.81
CA PRO A 45 1.17 -8.03 -28.55
C PRO A 45 0.87 -9.49 -28.17
N LEU A 46 1.10 -9.82 -26.91
CA LEU A 46 0.62 -11.07 -26.31
C LEU A 46 -0.71 -10.80 -25.61
N ARG A 47 -1.80 -11.29 -26.18
CA ARG A 47 -3.14 -11.23 -25.57
C ARG A 47 -3.39 -12.52 -24.81
N VAL A 48 -3.67 -12.37 -23.51
CA VAL A 48 -3.94 -13.48 -22.60
C VAL A 48 -5.36 -13.33 -22.05
N VAL A 49 -6.14 -14.39 -22.18
CA VAL A 49 -7.55 -14.41 -21.75
C VAL A 49 -7.75 -15.62 -20.83
N ALA A 50 -8.48 -15.40 -19.75
CA ALA A 50 -8.98 -16.48 -18.89
C ALA A 50 -10.17 -17.16 -19.58
N GLY A 51 -9.95 -18.36 -20.10
CA GLY A 51 -11.00 -19.20 -20.68
C GLY A 51 -11.61 -20.15 -19.64
N PRO A 52 -12.74 -20.81 -19.97
CA PRO A 52 -13.39 -21.75 -19.04
C PRO A 52 -12.50 -22.92 -18.62
N SER A 53 -11.53 -23.27 -19.45
CA SER A 53 -10.66 -24.44 -19.26
C SER A 53 -9.16 -24.10 -19.21
N GLY A 54 -8.80 -22.84 -18.88
CA GLY A 54 -7.40 -22.41 -18.77
C GLY A 54 -7.06 -21.16 -19.58
N LEU A 55 -5.78 -20.90 -19.78
CA LEU A 55 -5.26 -19.74 -20.49
C LEU A 55 -5.39 -19.86 -22.00
N LEU A 56 -5.84 -18.78 -22.65
CA LEU A 56 -5.76 -18.59 -24.09
C LEU A 56 -4.71 -17.52 -24.41
N LEU A 57 -3.71 -17.85 -25.23
CA LEU A 57 -2.63 -16.99 -25.70
C LEU A 57 -2.84 -16.69 -27.17
N ASN A 58 -3.16 -15.46 -27.51
CA ASN A 58 -3.50 -15.05 -28.88
C ASN A 58 -4.53 -16.02 -29.55
N GLY A 59 -5.51 -16.49 -28.77
CA GLY A 59 -6.56 -17.40 -29.19
C GLY A 59 -6.22 -18.90 -29.08
N ALA A 60 -4.95 -19.27 -28.90
CA ALA A 60 -4.54 -20.66 -28.72
C ALA A 60 -4.49 -21.06 -27.25
N ARG A 61 -4.95 -22.26 -26.92
CA ARG A 61 -4.92 -22.79 -25.55
C ARG A 61 -3.49 -23.07 -25.08
N ALA A 62 -3.11 -22.50 -23.92
CA ALA A 62 -1.87 -22.86 -23.25
C ALA A 62 -2.00 -24.23 -22.55
N ARG A 63 -0.89 -24.96 -22.48
CA ARG A 63 -0.79 -26.23 -21.74
C ARG A 63 -0.44 -26.02 -20.26
N SER A 64 -0.31 -24.76 -19.82
CA SER A 64 0.10 -24.38 -18.46
C SER A 64 -0.84 -23.32 -17.93
N ASP A 65 -1.09 -23.35 -16.61
CA ASP A 65 -1.83 -22.31 -15.89
C ASP A 65 -0.97 -21.10 -15.52
N MET A 66 0.31 -21.14 -15.89
CA MET A 66 1.23 -20.01 -15.72
C MET A 66 2.07 -19.79 -16.97
N VAL A 67 2.22 -18.53 -17.34
CA VAL A 67 3.04 -18.09 -18.48
C VAL A 67 3.95 -16.97 -18.03
N ARG A 68 5.28 -17.17 -18.18
CA ARG A 68 6.27 -16.14 -17.88
C ARG A 68 6.62 -15.36 -19.15
N VAL A 69 6.64 -14.04 -19.02
CA VAL A 69 6.98 -13.11 -20.11
C VAL A 69 8.13 -12.21 -19.64
N ARG A 70 9.14 -12.05 -20.51
CA ARG A 70 10.21 -11.06 -20.31
C ARG A 70 10.47 -10.28 -21.59
N GLY A 71 10.81 -9.00 -21.47
CA GLY A 71 11.27 -8.22 -22.61
C GLY A 71 12.58 -8.78 -23.18
N ARG A 72 12.75 -8.75 -24.50
CA ARG A 72 14.05 -9.10 -25.12
C ARG A 72 15.10 -8.04 -24.79
N ARG A 73 14.71 -6.78 -24.79
CA ARG A 73 15.50 -5.62 -24.37
C ARG A 73 14.53 -4.60 -23.77
N GLY A 74 14.70 -4.26 -22.50
CA GLY A 74 13.90 -3.22 -21.84
C GLY A 74 12.58 -3.72 -21.25
N ASP A 75 11.66 -2.79 -21.10
CA ASP A 75 10.46 -2.92 -20.28
C ASP A 75 9.29 -3.62 -21.00
N LEU A 76 8.36 -4.08 -20.19
CA LEU A 76 7.08 -4.61 -20.60
C LEU A 76 5.98 -3.60 -20.28
N THR A 77 5.00 -3.45 -21.15
CA THR A 77 3.76 -2.71 -20.89
C THR A 77 2.64 -3.71 -20.69
N ILE A 78 1.99 -3.63 -19.55
CA ILE A 78 0.85 -4.48 -19.15
C ILE A 78 -0.41 -3.63 -19.27
N ASN A 79 -1.38 -4.09 -20.05
CA ASN A 79 -2.71 -3.52 -20.12
C ASN A 79 -3.71 -4.57 -19.64
N ALA A 80 -4.37 -4.28 -18.53
CA ALA A 80 -5.31 -5.20 -17.90
C ALA A 80 -6.68 -4.54 -17.73
N VAL A 81 -7.73 -5.36 -17.82
CA VAL A 81 -9.10 -4.96 -17.48
C VAL A 81 -9.39 -5.50 -16.08
N ALA A 82 -9.63 -4.62 -15.13
CA ALA A 82 -10.07 -5.05 -13.81
C ALA A 82 -11.53 -5.51 -13.87
N LEU A 83 -11.87 -6.61 -13.21
CA LEU A 83 -13.26 -6.91 -12.89
C LEU A 83 -13.75 -5.84 -11.91
N SER A 84 -14.78 -5.08 -12.29
CA SER A 84 -15.43 -4.17 -11.34
C SER A 84 -15.89 -4.99 -10.13
N PRO A 85 -15.49 -4.65 -8.89
CA PRO A 85 -16.26 -5.09 -7.74
C PRO A 85 -17.69 -4.55 -7.95
N ALA A 86 -18.70 -5.39 -7.65
CA ALA A 86 -20.09 -4.97 -7.68
C ALA A 86 -20.19 -3.60 -6.99
N ARG A 87 -20.76 -2.61 -7.70
CA ARG A 87 -20.78 -1.17 -7.38
C ARG A 87 -20.77 -0.91 -5.87
N GLN A 88 -19.62 -0.60 -5.31
CA GLN A 88 -19.55 0.05 -4.01
C GLN A 88 -20.16 1.44 -4.21
N GLY A 89 -21.26 1.72 -3.53
CA GLY A 89 -21.95 3.00 -3.61
C GLY A 89 -20.94 4.11 -3.35
N ARG A 90 -20.85 5.03 -4.28
CA ARG A 90 -19.98 6.21 -4.20
C ARG A 90 -20.57 7.11 -3.11
N ILE A 91 -19.93 7.21 -1.96
CA ILE A 91 -20.17 8.30 -1.02
C ILE A 91 -19.56 9.53 -1.70
N LEU A 92 -20.41 10.41 -2.22
CA LEU A 92 -19.97 11.69 -2.80
C LEU A 92 -19.65 12.63 -1.63
N SER A 93 -18.39 12.88 -1.35
CA SER A 93 -17.98 14.01 -0.52
C SER A 93 -18.04 15.28 -1.37
N THR A 94 -18.91 16.22 -1.01
CA THR A 94 -18.91 17.56 -1.61
C THR A 94 -17.76 18.36 -1.04
N ALA A 95 -16.85 18.82 -1.91
CA ALA A 95 -15.75 19.71 -1.52
C ALA A 95 -16.29 21.10 -1.16
N PRO A 96 -15.88 21.72 -0.04
CA PRO A 96 -16.15 23.13 0.20
C PRO A 96 -15.13 24.02 -0.53
N SER A 97 -15.61 25.17 -0.98
CA SER A 97 -14.79 26.23 -1.62
C SER A 97 -13.78 26.81 -0.63
N SER A 98 -12.58 27.05 -1.12
CA SER A 98 -11.46 27.64 -0.38
C SER A 98 -11.76 29.03 0.15
N ARG A 99 -11.88 29.19 1.48
CA ARG A 99 -11.61 30.46 2.18
C ARG A 99 -10.44 30.24 3.14
N LYS A 100 -9.51 31.21 3.17
CA LYS A 100 -8.35 31.19 4.10
C LYS A 100 -8.85 31.04 5.55
N GLY A 101 -8.45 29.94 6.20
CA GLY A 101 -8.75 29.68 7.60
C GLY A 101 -9.63 28.45 7.88
N GLU A 102 -10.23 27.82 6.87
CA GLU A 102 -10.93 26.56 7.05
C GLU A 102 -10.03 25.37 6.68
N ALA A 103 -10.05 24.33 7.49
CA ALA A 103 -9.33 23.08 7.22
C ALA A 103 -9.62 22.62 5.79
N ALA A 104 -8.60 22.54 4.95
CA ALA A 104 -8.75 22.14 3.57
C ALA A 104 -9.26 20.70 3.54
N VAL A 105 -10.52 20.50 3.16
CA VAL A 105 -11.03 19.18 2.77
C VAL A 105 -10.42 18.86 1.41
N MET A 106 -9.16 18.47 1.41
CA MET A 106 -8.59 17.84 0.24
C MET A 106 -9.16 16.43 0.17
N ILE A 107 -9.95 16.18 -0.87
CA ILE A 107 -10.22 14.82 -1.30
C ILE A 107 -8.87 14.26 -1.70
N LEU A 108 -8.26 13.49 -0.80
CA LEU A 108 -7.21 12.60 -1.19
C LEU A 108 -7.79 11.64 -2.22
N ALA A 109 -7.51 11.87 -3.48
CA ALA A 109 -7.13 10.73 -4.27
C ALA A 109 -5.88 10.16 -3.55
N GLY A 110 -6.10 9.36 -2.52
CA GLY A 110 -5.09 8.39 -2.13
C GLY A 110 -4.67 7.72 -3.41
N PRO A 111 -3.43 7.16 -3.53
CA PRO A 111 -3.03 6.49 -4.73
C PRO A 111 -4.20 5.58 -5.12
N GLU A 112 -4.87 5.93 -6.21
CA GLU A 112 -6.04 5.19 -6.66
C GLU A 112 -5.61 3.73 -6.71
N ALA A 113 -6.22 2.90 -5.89
CA ALA A 113 -6.22 1.48 -6.14
C ALA A 113 -6.51 1.36 -7.63
N LEU A 114 -5.68 0.69 -8.41
CA LEU A 114 -5.79 0.54 -9.87
C LEU A 114 -7.27 0.52 -10.23
N PRO A 115 -7.77 1.40 -11.11
CA PRO A 115 -9.18 1.77 -11.20
C PRO A 115 -10.06 0.53 -11.28
N THR A 116 -10.92 0.37 -10.26
CA THR A 116 -11.88 -0.69 -10.16
C THR A 116 -13.06 -0.32 -11.04
N GLY A 117 -13.02 -0.69 -12.29
CA GLY A 117 -14.13 -0.52 -13.22
C GLY A 117 -13.70 -0.25 -14.65
N GLY A 118 -13.71 -1.28 -15.51
CA GLY A 118 -13.78 -1.19 -16.97
C GLY A 118 -12.66 -0.45 -17.73
N THR A 119 -11.80 0.26 -17.06
CA THR A 119 -10.72 1.07 -17.66
C THR A 119 -9.47 0.22 -17.82
N LEU A 120 -8.88 0.24 -19.00
CA LEU A 120 -7.55 -0.34 -19.26
C LEU A 120 -6.51 0.44 -18.47
N SER A 121 -6.00 -0.13 -17.40
CA SER A 121 -4.83 0.42 -16.73
C SER A 121 -3.57 -0.02 -17.47
N SER A 122 -2.71 0.94 -17.81
CA SER A 122 -1.41 0.68 -18.44
C SER A 122 -0.32 0.80 -17.39
N LEU A 123 0.49 -0.26 -17.24
CA LEU A 123 1.60 -0.31 -16.31
C LEU A 123 2.88 -0.71 -17.06
N VAL A 124 3.91 0.12 -16.99
CA VAL A 124 5.24 -0.19 -17.56
C VAL A 124 6.13 -0.74 -16.46
N VAL A 125 6.69 -1.94 -16.67
CA VAL A 125 7.50 -2.64 -15.67
C VAL A 125 8.79 -3.18 -16.25
N GLY A 126 9.83 -3.24 -15.41
CA GLY A 126 11.05 -3.99 -15.70
C GLY A 126 10.95 -5.46 -15.26
N GLY A 127 12.01 -6.23 -15.52
CA GLY A 127 12.08 -7.62 -15.09
C GLY A 127 11.19 -8.58 -15.89
N ALA A 128 10.57 -9.54 -15.20
CA ALA A 128 9.68 -10.53 -15.79
C ALA A 128 8.25 -10.37 -15.29
N VAL A 129 7.30 -10.88 -16.05
CA VAL A 129 5.87 -10.88 -15.71
C VAL A 129 5.36 -12.31 -15.76
N ASP A 130 4.80 -12.79 -14.68
CA ASP A 130 4.09 -14.06 -14.59
C ASP A 130 2.58 -13.82 -14.68
N LEU A 131 1.94 -14.46 -15.63
CA LEU A 131 0.50 -14.47 -15.84
C LEU A 131 -0.02 -15.80 -15.30
N VAL A 132 -0.73 -15.74 -14.18
CA VAL A 132 -1.20 -16.91 -13.44
C VAL A 132 -2.71 -17.03 -13.56
N TYR A 133 -3.18 -18.19 -14.04
CA TYR A 133 -4.60 -18.51 -14.11
C TYR A 133 -5.02 -19.27 -12.87
N ARG A 134 -6.05 -18.77 -12.18
CA ARG A 134 -6.70 -19.46 -11.07
C ARG A 134 -8.18 -19.11 -11.03
N ASN A 135 -9.02 -20.09 -10.82
CA ASN A 135 -10.46 -19.91 -10.61
C ASN A 135 -11.14 -19.02 -11.68
N GLY A 136 -10.81 -19.23 -12.96
CA GLY A 136 -11.43 -18.50 -14.07
C GLY A 136 -10.91 -17.06 -14.28
N THR A 137 -9.89 -16.64 -13.57
CA THR A 137 -9.32 -15.28 -13.66
C THR A 137 -7.80 -15.30 -13.79
N LEU A 138 -7.25 -14.16 -14.22
CA LEU A 138 -5.82 -13.91 -14.34
C LEU A 138 -5.31 -13.04 -13.20
N SER A 139 -4.21 -13.46 -12.61
CA SER A 139 -3.35 -12.61 -11.78
C SER A 139 -2.07 -12.29 -12.54
N VAL A 140 -1.57 -11.06 -12.38
CA VAL A 140 -0.31 -10.61 -12.99
C VAL A 140 0.69 -10.32 -11.89
N ILE A 141 1.83 -11.00 -11.93
CA ILE A 141 2.90 -10.87 -10.95
C ILE A 141 4.13 -10.35 -11.67
N ASN A 142 4.68 -9.24 -11.21
CA ASN A 142 5.93 -8.68 -11.71
C ASN A 142 7.09 -9.15 -10.82
N GLU A 143 8.03 -9.89 -11.38
CA GLU A 143 9.27 -10.28 -10.71
C GLU A 143 10.41 -9.40 -11.20
N LEU A 144 11.05 -8.69 -10.27
CA LEU A 144 12.11 -7.74 -10.59
C LEU A 144 13.13 -7.62 -9.45
N ASP A 145 14.24 -6.93 -9.71
CA ASP A 145 15.23 -6.58 -8.71
C ASP A 145 14.61 -5.72 -7.58
N MET A 146 15.00 -5.97 -6.33
CA MET A 146 14.50 -5.25 -5.16
C MET A 146 14.72 -3.73 -5.28
N GLU A 147 15.88 -3.29 -5.76
CA GLU A 147 16.15 -1.86 -5.88
C GLU A 147 15.31 -1.19 -6.98
N GLU A 148 15.07 -1.92 -8.09
CA GLU A 148 14.16 -1.44 -9.14
C GLU A 148 12.71 -1.34 -8.63
N TYR A 149 12.29 -2.27 -7.76
CA TYR A 149 11.01 -2.19 -7.08
C TYR A 149 10.93 -0.95 -6.18
N ILE A 150 11.95 -0.72 -5.33
CA ILE A 150 11.98 0.43 -4.43
C ILE A 150 11.97 1.76 -5.20
N LYS A 151 12.65 1.86 -6.35
CA LYS A 151 12.57 3.02 -7.24
C LYS A 151 11.13 3.30 -7.73
N GLY A 152 10.29 2.28 -7.89
CA GLY A 152 8.88 2.42 -8.26
C GLY A 152 7.93 2.66 -7.07
N VAL A 153 8.35 2.34 -5.84
CA VAL A 153 7.57 2.55 -4.60
C VAL A 153 7.78 3.96 -4.06
N VAL A 154 9.03 4.39 -3.87
CA VAL A 154 9.35 5.67 -3.20
C VAL A 154 8.59 6.86 -3.81
N PRO A 155 8.54 7.09 -5.15
CA PRO A 155 7.83 8.23 -5.72
C PRO A 155 6.31 8.09 -5.65
N SER A 156 5.80 6.90 -5.32
CA SER A 156 4.37 6.66 -5.10
C SER A 156 3.94 6.90 -3.66
N GLU A 157 4.88 6.90 -2.72
CA GLU A 157 4.67 7.10 -1.29
C GLU A 157 5.05 8.49 -0.81
N MET A 158 6.10 9.09 -1.40
CA MET A 158 6.59 10.42 -1.06
C MET A 158 6.83 11.26 -2.32
N SER A 159 6.68 12.59 -2.21
CA SER A 159 7.07 13.49 -3.29
C SER A 159 8.59 13.42 -3.53
N ALA A 160 9.01 13.23 -4.78
CA ALA A 160 10.41 13.29 -5.17
C ALA A 160 11.07 14.65 -4.87
N GLY A 161 10.27 15.71 -4.63
CA GLY A 161 10.72 17.03 -4.22
C GLY A 161 11.13 17.17 -2.76
N TRP A 162 10.91 16.13 -1.93
CA TRP A 162 11.26 16.19 -0.52
C TRP A 162 12.78 16.11 -0.30
N HIS A 163 13.21 16.41 0.92
CA HIS A 163 14.62 16.37 1.29
C HIS A 163 15.25 14.99 1.02
N PRO A 164 16.49 14.90 0.49
CA PRO A 164 17.14 13.62 0.16
C PRO A 164 17.17 12.62 1.32
N GLU A 165 17.36 13.09 2.56
CA GLU A 165 17.34 12.20 3.73
C GLU A 165 15.95 11.59 3.96
N ALA A 166 14.85 12.31 3.71
CA ALA A 166 13.51 11.74 3.77
C ALA A 166 13.28 10.67 2.69
N LEU A 167 13.78 10.88 1.46
CA LEU A 167 13.73 9.86 0.40
C LEU A 167 14.55 8.61 0.76
N LYS A 168 15.71 8.78 1.43
CA LYS A 168 16.51 7.67 1.94
C LYS A 168 15.78 6.91 3.06
N VAL A 169 15.11 7.62 3.98
CA VAL A 169 14.26 7.00 5.01
C VAL A 169 13.21 6.09 4.36
N GLN A 170 12.48 6.62 3.38
CA GLN A 170 11.44 5.84 2.69
C GLN A 170 12.01 4.67 1.92
N ALA A 171 13.16 4.84 1.26
CA ALA A 171 13.80 3.76 0.52
C ALA A 171 14.20 2.59 1.45
N VAL A 172 14.79 2.89 2.60
CA VAL A 172 15.16 1.88 3.59
C VAL A 172 13.92 1.24 4.23
N ALA A 173 12.92 2.02 4.63
CA ALA A 173 11.68 1.50 5.22
C ALA A 173 10.92 0.60 4.24
N ALA A 174 10.75 1.04 2.98
CA ALA A 174 10.07 0.26 1.96
C ALA A 174 10.82 -1.04 1.63
N ARG A 175 12.14 -1.01 1.53
CA ARG A 175 12.98 -2.20 1.32
C ARG A 175 12.86 -3.18 2.47
N THR A 176 12.87 -2.69 3.70
CA THR A 176 12.73 -3.49 4.91
C THR A 176 11.38 -4.18 4.95
N TYR A 177 10.29 -3.44 4.70
CA TYR A 177 8.93 -3.97 4.62
C TYR A 177 8.82 -5.06 3.54
N ALA A 178 9.33 -4.78 2.34
CA ALA A 178 9.29 -5.74 1.23
C ALA A 178 10.06 -7.03 1.55
N LEU A 179 11.25 -6.91 2.14
CA LEU A 179 12.03 -8.08 2.58
C LEU A 179 11.31 -8.87 3.68
N TYR A 180 10.72 -8.20 4.66
CA TYR A 180 9.93 -8.82 5.72
C TYR A 180 8.78 -9.63 5.13
N GLN A 181 7.99 -9.05 4.22
CA GLN A 181 6.88 -9.73 3.57
C GLN A 181 7.34 -10.89 2.69
N ARG A 182 8.43 -10.73 1.94
CA ARG A 182 9.01 -11.80 1.12
C ARG A 182 9.38 -13.01 1.97
N MET A 183 9.98 -12.78 3.13
CA MET A 183 10.36 -13.86 4.05
C MET A 183 9.14 -14.57 4.65
N LEU A 184 8.03 -13.85 4.91
CA LEU A 184 6.80 -14.45 5.41
C LEU A 184 6.02 -15.19 4.32
N ASN A 185 6.05 -14.69 3.08
CA ASN A 185 5.30 -15.21 1.94
C ASN A 185 6.12 -16.20 1.09
N ASP A 186 7.21 -16.72 1.62
CA ASP A 186 7.99 -17.76 0.95
C ASP A 186 7.10 -18.97 0.62
N GLY A 187 7.21 -19.46 -0.62
CA GLY A 187 6.34 -20.51 -1.16
C GLY A 187 5.00 -20.04 -1.75
N ARG A 188 4.64 -18.76 -1.62
CA ARG A 188 3.47 -18.19 -2.31
C ARG A 188 3.83 -17.72 -3.73
N ASP A 189 2.80 -17.46 -4.56
CA ASP A 189 3.01 -16.98 -5.93
C ASP A 189 3.63 -15.57 -5.96
N TYR A 190 3.39 -14.74 -4.94
CA TYR A 190 3.91 -13.37 -4.82
C TYR A 190 4.30 -13.03 -3.38
N ASP A 191 5.11 -11.99 -3.23
CA ASP A 191 5.65 -11.53 -1.95
C ASP A 191 4.84 -10.36 -1.38
N VAL A 192 4.46 -9.42 -2.23
CA VAL A 192 3.71 -8.20 -1.89
C VAL A 192 2.63 -7.89 -2.92
N VAL A 193 1.63 -7.12 -2.51
CA VAL A 193 0.55 -6.60 -3.37
C VAL A 193 0.80 -5.13 -3.68
N SER A 194 0.69 -4.75 -4.95
CA SER A 194 0.73 -3.34 -5.36
C SER A 194 -0.55 -2.62 -4.95
N GLY A 195 -0.49 -1.81 -3.89
CA GLY A 195 -1.62 -1.06 -3.39
C GLY A 195 -1.58 -0.78 -1.89
N THR A 196 -2.68 -0.29 -1.35
CA THR A 196 -2.81 0.10 0.07
C THR A 196 -2.75 -1.08 1.06
N GLN A 197 -2.77 -2.32 0.57
CA GLN A 197 -2.61 -3.50 1.40
C GLN A 197 -1.16 -3.69 1.86
N ASP A 198 -0.21 -3.39 0.96
CA ASP A 198 1.23 -3.43 1.24
C ASP A 198 1.87 -2.09 0.89
N GLN A 199 2.32 -1.89 -0.36
CA GLN A 199 2.98 -0.67 -0.80
C GLN A 199 2.52 -0.29 -2.21
N VAL A 200 2.34 1.01 -2.48
CA VAL A 200 1.96 1.46 -3.81
C VAL A 200 3.15 1.35 -4.76
N TYR A 201 3.01 0.47 -5.74
CA TYR A 201 3.99 0.28 -6.81
C TYR A 201 3.39 0.65 -8.16
N ARG A 202 3.98 1.60 -8.86
CA ARG A 202 3.51 2.08 -10.18
C ARG A 202 4.50 1.78 -11.31
N GLY A 203 5.30 0.73 -11.16
CA GLY A 203 6.30 0.34 -12.16
C GLY A 203 7.32 1.44 -12.42
N ARG A 204 7.51 1.78 -13.69
CA ARG A 204 8.44 2.83 -14.14
C ARG A 204 7.85 4.25 -14.07
N HIS A 205 6.62 4.42 -13.65
CA HIS A 205 5.99 5.75 -13.56
C HIS A 205 6.59 6.58 -12.42
N GLY A 206 6.88 7.85 -12.69
CA GLY A 206 7.39 8.78 -11.66
C GLY A 206 8.86 8.60 -11.30
N LEU A 207 9.66 7.89 -12.10
CA LEU A 207 11.10 7.76 -11.86
C LEU A 207 11.78 9.13 -11.93
N ASP A 208 12.23 9.61 -10.78
CA ASP A 208 12.98 10.86 -10.60
C ASP A 208 14.44 10.55 -10.26
N GLN A 209 15.36 11.43 -10.67
CA GLN A 209 16.79 11.26 -10.44
C GLN A 209 17.12 11.28 -8.93
N ARG A 210 16.49 12.14 -8.14
CA ARG A 210 16.69 12.24 -6.68
C ARG A 210 16.26 10.96 -5.96
N VAL A 211 15.16 10.34 -6.43
CA VAL A 211 14.72 9.04 -5.92
C VAL A 211 15.75 7.96 -6.24
N ARG A 212 16.27 7.93 -7.48
CA ARG A 212 17.33 6.97 -7.85
C ARG A 212 18.56 7.13 -6.98
N GLU A 213 19.03 8.36 -6.76
CA GLU A 213 20.18 8.67 -5.92
C GLU A 213 19.94 8.23 -4.46
N ALA A 214 18.76 8.49 -3.89
CA ALA A 214 18.42 8.07 -2.53
C ALA A 214 18.39 6.54 -2.39
N VAL A 215 17.81 5.83 -3.36
CA VAL A 215 17.77 4.35 -3.37
C VAL A 215 19.17 3.78 -3.50
N GLU A 216 19.99 4.30 -4.43
CA GLU A 216 21.38 3.83 -4.62
C GLU A 216 22.27 4.12 -3.40
N ALA A 217 22.12 5.30 -2.79
CA ALA A 217 22.88 5.67 -1.59
C ALA A 217 22.56 4.79 -0.35
N THR A 218 21.42 4.11 -0.39
CA THR A 218 20.97 3.19 0.68
C THR A 218 20.84 1.74 0.20
N ARG A 219 21.44 1.42 -0.94
CA ARG A 219 21.33 0.10 -1.58
C ARG A 219 21.59 -1.03 -0.58
N GLY A 220 20.66 -1.98 -0.54
CA GLY A 220 20.77 -3.18 0.29
C GLY A 220 20.66 -2.95 1.80
N LEU A 221 20.49 -1.70 2.29
CA LEU A 221 20.31 -1.44 3.72
C LEU A 221 18.85 -1.63 4.13
N VAL A 222 18.66 -2.29 5.28
CA VAL A 222 17.36 -2.53 5.91
C VAL A 222 17.43 -2.28 7.42
N VAL A 223 16.28 -2.01 8.01
CA VAL A 223 16.13 -1.89 9.46
C VAL A 223 15.94 -3.27 10.07
N THR A 224 16.70 -3.57 11.13
CA THR A 224 16.68 -4.87 11.78
C THR A 224 16.46 -4.77 13.29
N TYR A 225 15.83 -5.77 13.83
CA TYR A 225 15.72 -6.04 15.26
C TYR A 225 16.13 -7.50 15.51
N GLN A 226 17.07 -7.74 16.44
CA GLN A 226 17.59 -9.08 16.72
C GLN A 226 18.04 -9.85 15.46
N ASN A 227 18.75 -9.16 14.56
CA ASN A 227 19.29 -9.68 13.29
C ASN A 227 18.23 -10.20 12.30
N ALA A 228 16.96 -9.78 12.42
CA ALA A 228 15.88 -10.04 11.47
C ALA A 228 15.32 -8.71 10.94
N PRO A 229 14.84 -8.65 9.69
CA PRO A 229 14.15 -7.45 9.19
C PRO A 229 12.88 -7.21 10.00
N ILE A 230 12.58 -5.94 10.27
CA ILE A 230 11.37 -5.54 11.01
C ILE A 230 10.16 -5.40 10.07
N LEU A 231 8.95 -5.41 10.65
CA LEU A 231 7.76 -4.88 9.99
C LEU A 231 7.88 -3.34 9.95
N ALA A 232 8.60 -2.80 8.97
CA ALA A 232 8.84 -1.37 8.84
C ALA A 232 7.60 -0.65 8.29
N ALA A 233 6.55 -0.60 9.10
CA ALA A 233 5.29 0.06 8.74
C ALA A 233 5.48 1.58 8.67
N PHE A 234 4.74 2.21 7.73
CA PHE A 234 4.76 3.66 7.55
C PHE A 234 3.37 4.18 7.12
N SER A 235 3.09 5.43 7.44
CA SER A 235 1.88 6.12 7.00
C SER A 235 2.12 7.63 6.88
N SER A 236 1.20 8.32 6.23
CA SER A 236 1.37 9.73 5.87
C SER A 236 1.62 10.64 7.07
N THR A 237 0.66 10.69 8.01
CA THR A 237 0.64 11.72 9.08
C THR A 237 0.11 11.11 10.36
N ALA A 238 0.88 11.19 11.43
CA ALA A 238 0.47 10.71 12.75
C ALA A 238 -0.45 11.72 13.47
N ALA A 239 -0.14 13.01 13.35
CA ALA A 239 -0.78 14.14 14.02
C ALA A 239 -0.82 13.99 15.55
N GLY A 240 0.33 13.71 16.13
CA GLY A 240 0.56 13.36 17.51
C GLY A 240 1.32 12.05 17.65
N PRO A 241 1.25 11.33 18.77
CA PRO A 241 1.97 10.08 18.95
C PRO A 241 1.65 9.05 17.85
N THR A 242 2.66 8.29 17.42
CA THR A 242 2.42 7.11 16.57
C THR A 242 1.73 6.02 17.39
N GLU A 243 1.05 5.10 16.70
CA GLU A 243 0.21 4.08 17.35
C GLU A 243 1.01 2.79 17.61
N ASP A 244 0.65 2.08 18.68
CA ASP A 244 1.15 0.72 18.95
C ASP A 244 0.54 -0.26 17.93
N ALA A 245 1.39 -1.10 17.32
CA ALA A 245 0.96 -2.14 16.40
C ALA A 245 -0.04 -3.13 17.02
N MET A 246 0.00 -3.29 18.33
CA MET A 246 -0.96 -4.12 19.07
C MET A 246 -2.39 -3.64 18.89
N ASN A 247 -2.62 -2.32 18.89
CA ASN A 247 -3.95 -1.74 18.75
C ASN A 247 -4.51 -1.82 17.33
N VAL A 248 -3.63 -1.88 16.32
CA VAL A 248 -4.03 -1.89 14.92
C VAL A 248 -4.12 -3.31 14.36
N TRP A 249 -3.11 -4.14 14.62
CA TRP A 249 -2.96 -5.46 14.02
C TRP A 249 -2.88 -6.62 15.02
N ALA A 250 -3.04 -6.36 16.32
CA ALA A 250 -2.88 -7.34 17.39
C ALA A 250 -1.46 -7.98 17.39
N LYS A 251 -0.43 -7.19 17.03
CA LYS A 251 0.97 -7.63 16.99
C LYS A 251 1.77 -6.92 18.05
N ASP A 252 2.32 -7.68 18.99
CA ASP A 252 3.19 -7.17 20.04
C ASP A 252 4.64 -7.07 19.53
N LEU A 253 4.98 -5.94 18.93
CA LEU A 253 6.29 -5.69 18.33
C LEU A 253 7.04 -4.60 19.10
N PRO A 254 8.17 -4.93 19.77
CA PRO A 254 8.88 -3.99 20.64
C PRO A 254 9.30 -2.68 19.99
N TYR A 255 9.57 -2.72 18.69
CA TYR A 255 9.98 -1.58 17.87
C TYR A 255 8.80 -0.79 17.27
N LEU A 256 7.53 -1.18 17.55
CA LEU A 256 6.30 -0.51 17.11
C LEU A 256 5.34 -0.20 18.27
N LYS A 257 5.88 0.26 19.40
CA LYS A 257 5.12 0.65 20.60
C LYS A 257 4.58 2.07 20.59
N GLY A 258 4.83 2.80 19.51
CA GLY A 258 4.51 4.21 19.41
C GLY A 258 5.59 5.12 19.97
N VAL A 259 5.76 6.25 19.31
CA VAL A 259 6.67 7.34 19.72
C VAL A 259 5.96 8.69 19.52
N GLU A 260 6.38 9.72 20.24
CA GLU A 260 5.89 11.07 19.99
C GLU A 260 6.22 11.52 18.57
N CYS A 261 5.36 12.30 17.93
CA CYS A 261 5.62 12.87 16.61
C CYS A 261 5.17 14.32 16.54
N PRO A 262 5.97 15.25 17.06
CA PRO A 262 5.68 16.69 17.00
C PRO A 262 6.11 17.35 15.69
N PHE A 263 6.50 16.56 14.68
CA PHE A 263 7.17 17.05 13.48
C PHE A 263 6.25 17.14 12.25
N ASP A 264 4.97 16.78 12.32
CA ASP A 264 4.11 16.64 11.13
C ASP A 264 2.97 17.68 11.05
N GLU A 265 3.07 18.77 11.81
CA GLU A 265 2.06 19.86 11.85
C GLU A 265 1.86 20.54 10.47
N ASN A 266 2.91 20.58 9.66
CA ASN A 266 2.87 21.12 8.29
C ASN A 266 2.21 20.17 7.26
N SER A 267 1.74 19.01 7.70
CA SER A 267 1.03 18.08 6.82
C SER A 267 -0.33 18.65 6.42
N PRO A 268 -0.72 18.60 5.13
CA PRO A 268 -2.07 18.96 4.70
C PRO A 268 -3.13 18.02 5.29
N TYR A 269 -2.70 16.90 5.87
CA TYR A 269 -3.57 15.91 6.54
C TYR A 269 -3.50 15.99 8.05
N TYR A 270 -2.84 17.02 8.60
CA TYR A 270 -2.76 17.20 10.04
C TYR A 270 -4.13 17.34 10.67
N GLN A 271 -5.05 18.06 10.00
CA GLN A 271 -6.46 18.18 10.37
C GLN A 271 -7.34 17.87 9.17
N TRP A 272 -8.47 17.22 9.43
CA TRP A 272 -9.47 16.90 8.41
C TRP A 272 -10.89 16.93 8.97
N ARG A 273 -11.87 17.08 8.08
CA ARG A 273 -13.29 16.98 8.39
C ARG A 273 -13.95 16.07 7.37
N ALA A 274 -14.78 15.14 7.84
CA ALA A 274 -15.51 14.22 6.99
C ALA A 274 -17.02 14.37 7.22
N ARG A 275 -17.80 14.22 6.14
CA ARG A 275 -19.25 14.27 6.20
C ARG A 275 -19.82 13.18 5.31
N PHE A 276 -20.78 12.44 5.83
CA PHE A 276 -21.51 11.41 5.09
C PHE A 276 -22.90 11.21 5.71
N THR A 277 -23.86 10.69 4.93
CA THR A 277 -25.22 10.51 5.45
C THR A 277 -25.29 9.29 6.37
N VAL A 278 -26.21 9.33 7.34
CA VAL A 278 -26.49 8.18 8.21
C VAL A 278 -26.97 6.99 7.36
N SER A 279 -27.79 7.25 6.34
CA SER A 279 -28.27 6.21 5.42
C SER A 279 -27.13 5.52 4.66
N ASP A 280 -26.12 6.28 4.19
CA ASP A 280 -24.96 5.69 3.52
C ASP A 280 -24.12 4.84 4.48
N LEU A 281 -23.95 5.29 5.73
CA LEU A 281 -23.29 4.52 6.77
C LEU A 281 -24.00 3.19 7.02
N GLU A 282 -25.33 3.23 7.22
CA GLU A 282 -26.14 2.03 7.43
C GLU A 282 -26.03 1.04 6.28
N GLN A 283 -26.18 1.52 5.04
CA GLN A 283 -26.06 0.68 3.85
C GLN A 283 -24.66 0.08 3.71
N THR A 284 -23.63 0.88 4.03
CA THR A 284 -22.23 0.46 3.94
C THR A 284 -21.93 -0.62 4.97
N LEU A 285 -22.35 -0.43 6.22
CA LEU A 285 -22.17 -1.43 7.28
C LEU A 285 -22.89 -2.75 6.95
N ARG A 286 -24.14 -2.68 6.46
CA ARG A 286 -24.90 -3.88 6.01
C ARG A 286 -24.21 -4.62 4.88
N ARG A 287 -23.65 -3.91 3.89
CA ARG A 287 -22.87 -4.53 2.79
C ARG A 287 -21.60 -5.21 3.26
N GLN A 288 -21.01 -4.74 4.37
CA GLN A 288 -19.86 -5.36 5.00
C GLN A 288 -20.22 -6.52 5.95
N GLY A 289 -21.52 -6.88 6.03
CA GLY A 289 -22.01 -8.02 6.83
C GLY A 289 -22.38 -7.66 8.27
N PHE A 290 -22.36 -6.38 8.65
CA PHE A 290 -22.81 -5.97 9.98
C PHE A 290 -24.35 -5.86 10.03
N SER A 291 -24.95 -6.45 11.06
CA SER A 291 -26.39 -6.31 11.32
C SER A 291 -26.65 -4.95 11.94
N VAL A 292 -27.11 -3.98 11.13
CA VAL A 292 -27.42 -2.63 11.58
C VAL A 292 -28.78 -2.18 11.03
N GLY A 293 -29.64 -1.69 11.94
CA GLY A 293 -30.92 -1.05 11.59
C GLY A 293 -30.78 0.46 11.42
N THR A 294 -31.84 1.21 11.75
CA THR A 294 -31.78 2.69 11.75
C THR A 294 -30.91 3.17 12.90
N ILE A 295 -29.86 3.92 12.60
CA ILE A 295 -28.89 4.44 13.57
C ILE A 295 -29.50 5.60 14.34
N ALA A 296 -29.45 5.49 15.68
CA ALA A 296 -29.87 6.53 16.61
C ALA A 296 -28.67 7.28 17.21
N THR A 297 -27.57 6.56 17.53
CA THR A 297 -26.33 7.19 18.04
C THR A 297 -25.10 6.59 17.37
N PHE A 298 -24.06 7.42 17.30
CA PHE A 298 -22.74 7.06 16.79
C PHE A 298 -21.70 7.81 17.63
N THR A 299 -21.01 7.10 18.50
CA THR A 299 -20.08 7.73 19.47
C THR A 299 -18.79 6.93 19.62
N PRO A 300 -17.63 7.59 19.72
CA PRO A 300 -16.42 6.93 20.19
C PRO A 300 -16.67 6.30 21.58
N TYR A 301 -16.25 5.06 21.76
CA TYR A 301 -16.49 4.29 22.98
C TYR A 301 -15.24 4.07 23.80
N SER A 302 -14.11 3.84 23.16
CA SER A 302 -12.79 3.75 23.79
C SER A 302 -11.70 4.32 22.89
N TYR A 303 -10.59 4.72 23.54
CA TYR A 303 -9.44 5.30 22.87
C TYR A 303 -8.18 4.51 23.19
N SER A 304 -7.25 4.47 22.25
CA SER A 304 -5.89 4.00 22.49
C SER A 304 -5.10 5.02 23.32
N ARG A 305 -3.93 4.61 23.78
CA ARG A 305 -3.00 5.51 24.49
C ARG A 305 -2.55 6.70 23.63
N ALA A 306 -2.51 6.52 22.31
CA ALA A 306 -2.18 7.57 21.35
C ALA A 306 -3.39 8.49 21.01
N GLY A 307 -4.51 8.38 21.74
CA GLY A 307 -5.69 9.22 21.54
C GLY A 307 -6.52 8.87 20.30
N ARG A 308 -6.35 7.66 19.75
CA ARG A 308 -7.13 7.21 18.60
C ARG A 308 -8.32 6.39 19.03
N VAL A 309 -9.43 6.50 18.29
CA VAL A 309 -10.65 5.73 18.56
C VAL A 309 -10.35 4.24 18.33
N ASP A 310 -10.29 3.48 19.43
CA ASP A 310 -10.18 2.03 19.39
C ASP A 310 -11.52 1.41 19.03
N ARG A 311 -12.61 1.85 19.69
CA ARG A 311 -13.97 1.34 19.44
C ARG A 311 -14.97 2.48 19.28
N VAL A 312 -15.94 2.25 18.39
CA VAL A 312 -17.11 3.07 18.17
C VAL A 312 -18.35 2.29 18.59
N ARG A 313 -19.24 2.94 19.32
CA ARG A 313 -20.53 2.44 19.73
C ARG A 313 -21.62 3.03 18.83
N ILE A 314 -22.45 2.17 18.26
CA ILE A 314 -23.58 2.53 17.40
C ILE A 314 -24.85 1.92 18.03
N LEU A 315 -25.79 2.77 18.48
CA LEU A 315 -27.12 2.32 18.85
C LEU A 315 -28.03 2.43 17.63
N HIS A 316 -28.79 1.39 17.36
CA HIS A 316 -29.69 1.33 16.20
C HIS A 316 -30.98 0.58 16.55
N SER A 317 -31.98 0.61 15.68
CA SER A 317 -33.29 0.01 15.93
C SER A 317 -33.26 -1.50 16.23
N GLY A 318 -32.20 -2.21 15.89
CA GLY A 318 -31.99 -3.63 16.19
C GLY A 318 -31.12 -3.90 17.42
N GLY A 319 -30.69 -2.85 18.16
CA GLY A 319 -29.85 -2.98 19.34
C GLY A 319 -28.57 -2.17 19.31
N GLU A 320 -27.44 -2.77 19.70
CA GLU A 320 -26.14 -2.14 19.80
C GLU A 320 -25.13 -2.84 18.90
N LEU A 321 -24.27 -2.04 18.25
CA LEU A 321 -23.11 -2.51 17.49
C LEU A 321 -21.86 -1.80 17.99
N ILE A 322 -20.87 -2.56 18.42
CA ILE A 322 -19.54 -2.05 18.78
C ILE A 322 -18.55 -2.50 17.70
N LEU A 323 -17.92 -1.53 17.04
CA LEU A 323 -16.92 -1.74 16.00
C LEU A 323 -15.56 -1.23 16.43
N ARG A 324 -14.48 -1.88 15.99
CA ARG A 324 -13.16 -1.26 16.06
C ARG A 324 -13.11 -0.04 15.15
N GLY A 325 -12.40 1.01 15.56
CA GLY A 325 -12.20 2.21 14.75
C GLY A 325 -11.60 1.88 13.38
N GLN A 326 -10.68 0.91 13.31
CA GLN A 326 -10.09 0.43 12.05
C GLN A 326 -11.11 -0.29 11.15
N ASP A 327 -12.03 -1.07 11.71
CA ASP A 327 -13.06 -1.76 10.93
C ASP A 327 -14.10 -0.78 10.38
N LEU A 328 -14.48 0.23 11.16
CA LEU A 328 -15.29 1.34 10.69
C LEU A 328 -14.61 2.07 9.52
N ARG A 329 -13.34 2.45 9.69
CA ARG A 329 -12.53 3.12 8.67
C ARG A 329 -12.42 2.31 7.39
N LYS A 330 -12.22 0.98 7.51
CA LYS A 330 -12.21 0.04 6.38
C LYS A 330 -13.57 -0.04 5.69
N ALA A 331 -14.66 -0.09 6.45
CA ALA A 331 -16.01 -0.19 5.92
C ALA A 331 -16.44 1.07 5.17
N VAL A 332 -16.22 2.25 5.76
CA VAL A 332 -16.61 3.55 5.19
C VAL A 332 -15.67 3.96 4.05
N GLY A 333 -14.42 3.60 4.16
CA GLY A 333 -13.36 3.88 3.18
C GLY A 333 -12.28 4.81 3.73
N TYR A 334 -11.02 4.47 3.40
CA TYR A 334 -9.84 5.19 3.87
C TYR A 334 -9.74 6.63 3.36
N SER A 335 -10.40 6.95 2.23
CA SER A 335 -10.50 8.31 1.69
C SER A 335 -11.56 9.16 2.38
N VAL A 336 -12.55 8.53 3.04
CA VAL A 336 -13.62 9.23 3.77
C VAL A 336 -13.22 9.46 5.23
N ILE A 337 -12.66 8.44 5.88
CA ILE A 337 -12.11 8.52 7.24
C ILE A 337 -10.58 8.30 7.16
N PRO A 338 -9.80 9.39 7.03
CA PRO A 338 -8.36 9.29 6.81
C PRO A 338 -7.56 8.63 7.93
N SER A 339 -8.04 8.73 9.17
CA SER A 339 -7.42 8.13 10.36
C SER A 339 -8.48 7.71 11.38
N THR A 340 -8.07 7.01 12.42
CA THR A 340 -8.93 6.71 13.59
C THR A 340 -8.86 7.77 14.69
N GLN A 341 -8.15 8.88 14.48
CA GLN A 341 -8.11 10.00 15.42
C GLN A 341 -9.18 11.03 15.04
N PHE A 342 -10.38 10.85 15.57
CA PHE A 342 -11.51 11.71 15.25
C PHE A 342 -12.48 11.88 16.43
N GLU A 343 -13.28 12.93 16.35
CA GLU A 343 -14.44 13.22 17.19
C GLU A 343 -15.71 13.33 16.33
N VAL A 344 -16.86 13.11 16.93
CA VAL A 344 -18.16 13.30 16.28
C VAL A 344 -18.64 14.70 16.61
N GLU A 345 -18.63 15.59 15.61
CA GLU A 345 -19.11 16.97 15.79
C GLU A 345 -20.64 17.06 15.75
N ALA A 346 -21.27 16.28 14.88
CA ALA A 346 -22.71 16.28 14.72
C ALA A 346 -23.22 14.92 14.23
N LEU A 347 -24.40 14.57 14.71
CA LEU A 347 -25.17 13.42 14.27
C LEU A 347 -26.65 13.86 14.06
N GLY A 348 -27.13 13.68 12.86
CA GLY A 348 -28.51 13.97 12.47
C GLY A 348 -28.88 13.18 11.22
N ARG A 349 -29.22 13.86 10.11
CA ARG A 349 -29.28 13.19 8.81
C ARG A 349 -27.90 12.84 8.27
N GLU A 350 -26.88 13.57 8.73
CA GLU A 350 -25.48 13.36 8.40
C GLU A 350 -24.66 13.10 9.67
N VAL A 351 -23.59 12.34 9.52
CA VAL A 351 -22.49 12.24 10.47
C VAL A 351 -21.43 13.23 10.04
N VAL A 352 -21.00 14.09 10.96
CA VAL A 352 -19.88 15.01 10.76
C VAL A 352 -18.78 14.63 11.75
N LEU A 353 -17.61 14.30 11.19
CA LEU A 353 -16.42 13.97 11.95
C LEU A 353 -15.38 15.08 11.75
N SER A 354 -14.72 15.49 12.83
CA SER A 354 -13.45 16.21 12.80
C SER A 354 -12.35 15.28 13.26
N GLY A 355 -11.23 15.28 12.58
CA GLY A 355 -10.14 14.37 12.90
C GLY A 355 -8.76 14.91 12.54
N ARG A 356 -7.74 14.11 12.87
CA ARG A 356 -6.34 14.44 12.64
C ARG A 356 -5.59 13.25 12.05
N GLY A 357 -4.56 13.54 11.24
CA GLY A 357 -3.68 12.54 10.68
C GLY A 357 -4.27 11.75 9.51
N SER A 358 -3.42 10.98 8.87
CA SER A 358 -3.78 10.13 7.72
C SER A 358 -2.95 8.85 7.74
N GLY A 359 -3.64 7.71 7.67
CA GLY A 359 -3.04 6.38 7.75
C GLY A 359 -3.36 5.67 9.06
N HIS A 360 -2.63 4.60 9.32
CA HIS A 360 -2.74 3.80 10.55
C HIS A 360 -1.89 4.34 11.71
N ALA A 361 -0.99 5.27 11.42
CA ALA A 361 -0.05 5.92 12.34
C ALA A 361 0.95 4.99 13.06
N VAL A 362 1.07 3.73 12.69
CA VAL A 362 2.06 2.81 13.28
C VAL A 362 3.41 2.99 12.61
N GLY A 363 4.48 3.07 13.39
CA GLY A 363 5.86 3.17 12.92
C GLY A 363 6.19 4.54 12.31
N LEU A 364 6.72 4.59 11.09
CA LEU A 364 7.21 5.81 10.46
C LEU A 364 6.08 6.76 10.05
N CYS A 365 6.14 8.01 10.55
CA CYS A 365 5.35 9.11 10.02
C CYS A 365 6.11 9.79 8.88
N GLN A 366 5.56 9.76 7.66
CA GLN A 366 6.23 10.28 6.46
C GLN A 366 6.45 11.79 6.54
N TRP A 367 5.43 12.56 6.96
CA TRP A 367 5.55 14.01 7.13
C TRP A 367 6.47 14.39 8.28
N GLY A 368 6.46 13.60 9.36
CA GLY A 368 7.43 13.79 10.44
C GLY A 368 8.86 13.50 10.02
N ALA A 369 9.09 12.46 9.22
CA ALA A 369 10.41 12.19 8.66
C ALA A 369 10.89 13.29 7.70
N LYS A 370 9.96 13.89 6.92
CA LYS A 370 10.25 15.05 6.07
C LYS A 370 10.76 16.23 6.90
N GLU A 371 10.03 16.61 7.92
CA GLU A 371 10.37 17.74 8.78
C GLU A 371 11.70 17.52 9.52
N MET A 372 11.89 16.32 10.09
CA MET A 372 13.18 15.96 10.73
C MET A 372 14.34 16.06 9.73
N ALA A 373 14.16 15.64 8.49
CA ALA A 373 15.19 15.74 7.46
C ALA A 373 15.50 17.22 7.12
N GLU A 374 14.49 18.07 7.05
CA GLU A 374 14.63 19.53 6.84
C GLU A 374 15.34 20.23 8.01
N GLN A 375 15.19 19.69 9.23
CA GLN A 375 15.91 20.10 10.44
C GLN A 375 17.35 19.56 10.53
N GLY A 376 17.82 18.81 9.50
CA GLY A 376 19.18 18.30 9.42
C GLY A 376 19.41 16.92 10.02
N HIS A 377 18.36 16.19 10.39
CA HIS A 377 18.50 14.82 10.86
C HIS A 377 18.84 13.88 9.70
N SER A 378 19.81 12.96 9.94
CA SER A 378 20.15 11.93 8.96
C SER A 378 19.06 10.85 8.86
N TYR A 379 18.94 10.17 7.70
CA TYR A 379 18.01 9.06 7.52
C TYR A 379 18.17 7.97 8.59
N ALA A 380 19.39 7.71 9.02
CA ALA A 380 19.68 6.72 10.06
C ALA A 380 19.14 7.12 11.44
N SER A 381 19.23 8.41 11.80
CA SER A 381 18.68 8.92 13.07
C SER A 381 17.15 8.94 13.03
N ILE A 382 16.55 9.33 11.90
CA ILE A 382 15.09 9.33 11.71
C ILE A 382 14.51 7.91 11.81
N LEU A 383 15.13 6.93 11.17
CA LEU A 383 14.69 5.53 11.26
C LEU A 383 14.77 4.99 12.69
N ARG A 384 15.86 5.28 13.44
CA ARG A 384 15.98 4.88 14.85
C ARG A 384 14.94 5.56 15.75
N TYR A 385 14.55 6.79 15.41
CA TYR A 385 13.50 7.50 16.14
C TYR A 385 12.16 6.80 16.04
N TYR A 386 11.72 6.48 14.81
CA TYR A 386 10.43 5.84 14.59
C TYR A 386 10.40 4.33 14.85
N PHE A 387 11.56 3.69 14.88
CA PHE A 387 11.74 2.27 15.18
C PHE A 387 12.76 2.10 16.30
N PRO A 388 12.38 2.40 17.57
CA PRO A 388 13.32 2.35 18.70
C PRO A 388 13.88 0.94 18.91
N GLY A 389 15.14 0.87 19.35
CA GLY A 389 15.83 -0.38 19.62
C GLY A 389 16.30 -1.14 18.37
N THR A 390 16.18 -0.56 17.17
CA THR A 390 16.58 -1.17 15.91
C THR A 390 17.95 -0.70 15.42
N GLY A 391 18.52 -1.43 14.46
CA GLY A 391 19.76 -1.09 13.76
C GLY A 391 19.60 -1.13 12.25
N LEU A 392 20.59 -0.60 11.52
CA LEU A 392 20.69 -0.70 10.08
C LEU A 392 21.72 -1.76 9.72
N GLN A 393 21.35 -2.71 8.86
CA GLN A 393 22.22 -3.78 8.40
C GLN A 393 22.01 -4.05 6.90
N PRO A 394 23.00 -4.66 6.22
CA PRO A 394 22.78 -5.24 4.89
C PRO A 394 21.69 -6.31 4.93
N MET A 395 20.86 -6.36 3.89
CA MET A 395 19.72 -7.30 3.83
C MET A 395 20.12 -8.77 3.67
N ARG A 396 21.39 -9.06 3.47
CA ARG A 396 21.92 -10.43 3.32
C ARG A 396 22.33 -11.01 4.66
N GLY A 397 22.15 -12.32 4.81
CA GLY A 397 22.56 -13.04 6.02
C GLY A 397 21.67 -12.79 7.24
N LEU A 398 20.51 -12.19 7.04
CA LEU A 398 19.54 -11.95 8.11
C LEU A 398 18.75 -13.21 8.46
N LEU A 399 18.36 -13.28 9.71
CA LEU A 399 17.44 -14.31 10.19
C LEU A 399 16.02 -14.04 9.65
N ARG A 400 15.24 -15.10 9.58
CA ARG A 400 13.81 -14.98 9.27
C ARG A 400 13.11 -14.25 10.44
N PRO A 401 12.22 -13.26 10.17
CA PRO A 401 11.46 -12.65 11.25
C PRO A 401 10.58 -13.71 11.92
N PRO A 402 10.34 -13.60 13.24
CA PRO A 402 9.42 -14.50 13.91
C PRO A 402 8.05 -14.40 13.25
N THR A 403 7.41 -15.56 13.06
CA THR A 403 6.03 -15.62 12.56
C THR A 403 5.13 -14.95 13.60
N PRO A 404 4.33 -13.94 13.24
CA PRO A 404 3.49 -13.22 14.18
C PRO A 404 2.35 -14.08 14.72
#